data_544af7a25d1397472ec93ada55144a24
#
_entry.id   544af7a25d1397472ec93ada55144a24
#
_cell.length_a   1.000
_cell.length_b   1.000
_cell.length_c   1.000
_cell.angle_alpha   90.00
_cell.angle_beta   90.00
_cell.angle_gamma   90.00
#
_symmetry.space_group_name_H-M   'P 1'
#
loop_
_entity.id
_entity.type
_entity.pdbx_description
1 polymer ?
#
loop_
_entity_poly.entity_id
_entity_poly.type
_entity_poly.pdbx_seq_one_letter_code
_entity_poly.pdbx_strand_id
1 'polypeptide(L)'
;MIDYLRIQKIIHWLMAIIIMLDLNVAQKFGGEMELLDRLESRVDHATAGMIVTFLFVLRIILRYRYGAPNLPRTMPLWQTYLAKLGHFGLYFLMGLLIVSGITAANFTNDPIVVFGLFNLSSEVDNLYMFELIRGIHEFATNAIIALITIHILAAIYHHFIVKDDTTKNMLKFWTRKSVR
;
A
#
# COMPACT_ATOMS: atom_id res chain seq x y z
N MET A 1 16.99 14.48 -17.49
CA MET A 1 15.67 14.18 -16.88
C MET A 1 15.91 13.09 -15.85
N ILE A 2 15.52 13.31 -14.59
CA ILE A 2 15.66 12.30 -13.53
C ILE A 2 14.60 11.24 -13.81
N ASP A 3 15.00 9.96 -13.96
CA ASP A 3 14.09 8.82 -14.03
C ASP A 3 14.07 8.10 -12.66
N TYR A 4 13.02 7.31 -12.40
CA TYR A 4 13.00 6.43 -11.23
C TYR A 4 14.12 5.40 -11.29
N LEU A 5 14.76 5.16 -10.16
CA LEU A 5 15.67 4.02 -10.03
C LEU A 5 14.92 2.70 -10.25
N ARG A 6 15.60 1.70 -10.81
CA ARG A 6 15.00 0.36 -10.99
C ARG A 6 14.44 -0.19 -9.69
N ILE A 7 15.14 -0.01 -8.58
CA ILE A 7 14.69 -0.48 -7.27
C ILE A 7 13.39 0.20 -6.82
N GLN A 8 13.20 1.50 -7.12
CA GLN A 8 11.94 2.21 -6.81
C GLN A 8 10.77 1.62 -7.60
N LYS A 9 10.99 1.24 -8.87
CA LYS A 9 9.98 0.61 -9.72
C LYS A 9 9.66 -0.81 -9.23
N ILE A 10 10.69 -1.60 -8.92
CA ILE A 10 10.51 -2.98 -8.40
C ILE A 10 9.70 -2.96 -7.10
N ILE A 11 10.07 -2.12 -6.14
CA ILE A 11 9.36 -2.01 -4.85
C ILE A 11 7.91 -1.56 -5.06
N HIS A 12 7.67 -0.61 -5.97
CA HIS A 12 6.31 -0.17 -6.28
C HIS A 12 5.44 -1.32 -6.78
N TRP A 13 5.91 -2.08 -7.77
CA TRP A 13 5.14 -3.17 -8.34
C TRP A 13 5.02 -4.36 -7.39
N LEU A 14 6.06 -4.67 -6.63
CA LEU A 14 6.00 -5.71 -5.61
C LEU A 14 4.96 -5.37 -4.53
N MET A 15 4.98 -4.14 -4.02
CA MET A 15 3.96 -3.66 -3.09
C MET A 15 2.57 -3.71 -3.70
N ALA A 16 2.39 -3.26 -4.94
CA ALA A 16 1.10 -3.27 -5.62
C ALA A 16 0.52 -4.68 -5.71
N ILE A 17 1.34 -5.67 -6.09
CA ILE A 17 0.92 -7.08 -6.18
C ILE A 17 0.53 -7.62 -4.80
N ILE A 18 1.38 -7.43 -3.78
CA ILE A 18 1.10 -7.95 -2.44
C ILE A 18 -0.15 -7.30 -1.86
N ILE A 19 -0.31 -5.98 -1.99
CA ILE A 19 -1.50 -5.26 -1.50
C ILE A 19 -2.77 -5.77 -2.20
N MET A 20 -2.74 -5.98 -3.51
CA MET A 20 -3.91 -6.49 -4.24
C MET A 20 -4.28 -7.91 -3.83
N LEU A 21 -3.30 -8.77 -3.55
CA LEU A 21 -3.53 -10.11 -3.02
C LEU A 21 -4.08 -10.06 -1.60
N ASP A 22 -3.48 -9.25 -0.73
CA ASP A 22 -3.88 -9.10 0.67
C ASP A 22 -5.28 -8.50 0.83
N LEU A 23 -5.66 -7.55 -0.01
CA LEU A 23 -7.02 -7.01 -0.04
C LEU A 23 -8.07 -8.10 -0.35
N ASN A 24 -7.74 -9.10 -1.17
CA ASN A 24 -8.63 -10.24 -1.41
C ASN A 24 -8.76 -11.14 -0.15
N VAL A 25 -7.69 -11.31 0.62
CA VAL A 25 -7.75 -12.01 1.91
C VAL A 25 -8.59 -11.21 2.91
N ALA A 26 -8.36 -9.90 3.02
CA ALA A 26 -9.07 -9.01 3.94
C ALA A 26 -10.58 -8.95 3.67
N GLN A 27 -11.04 -9.02 2.42
CA GLN A 27 -12.46 -9.04 2.05
C GLN A 27 -13.20 -10.26 2.62
N LYS A 28 -12.51 -11.37 2.87
CA LYS A 28 -13.12 -12.57 3.45
C LYS A 28 -13.58 -12.35 4.91
N PHE A 29 -12.96 -11.43 5.65
CA PHE A 29 -13.33 -11.16 7.05
C PHE A 29 -14.75 -10.60 7.23
N GLY A 30 -15.35 -10.03 6.18
CA GLY A 30 -16.73 -9.54 6.21
C GLY A 30 -17.80 -10.62 6.03
N GLY A 31 -17.42 -11.86 5.68
CA GLY A 31 -18.32 -13.00 5.46
C GLY A 31 -18.43 -13.93 6.65
N GLU A 32 -19.34 -14.90 6.53
CA GLU A 32 -19.39 -16.05 7.43
C GLU A 32 -18.15 -16.93 7.21
N MET A 33 -17.36 -17.12 8.26
CA MET A 33 -16.12 -17.88 8.23
C MET A 33 -16.01 -18.69 9.51
N GLU A 34 -15.57 -19.95 9.42
CA GLU A 34 -15.26 -20.76 10.59
C GLU A 34 -14.12 -20.12 11.40
N LEU A 35 -14.10 -20.38 12.70
CA LEU A 35 -13.13 -19.75 13.61
C LEU A 35 -11.68 -20.04 13.21
N LEU A 36 -11.37 -21.28 12.84
CA LEU A 36 -10.01 -21.68 12.45
C LEU A 36 -9.56 -20.96 11.17
N ASP A 37 -10.42 -20.92 10.15
CA ASP A 37 -10.14 -20.22 8.89
C ASP A 37 -9.94 -18.74 9.11
N ARG A 38 -10.68 -18.14 10.06
CA ARG A 38 -10.55 -16.73 10.44
C ARG A 38 -9.21 -16.44 11.10
N LEU A 39 -8.76 -17.30 12.02
CA LEU A 39 -7.47 -17.18 12.69
C LEU A 39 -6.32 -17.31 11.69
N GLU A 40 -6.37 -18.31 10.80
CA GLU A 40 -5.38 -18.51 9.74
C GLU A 40 -5.31 -17.31 8.80
N SER A 41 -6.46 -16.84 8.32
CA SER A 41 -6.53 -15.64 7.45
C SER A 41 -6.01 -14.37 8.12
N ARG A 42 -6.17 -14.21 9.46
CA ARG A 42 -5.56 -13.09 10.20
C ARG A 42 -4.05 -13.17 10.20
N VAL A 43 -3.47 -14.36 10.38
CA VAL A 43 -2.02 -14.56 10.34
C VAL A 43 -1.47 -14.27 8.95
N ASP A 44 -2.14 -14.75 7.90
CA ASP A 44 -1.77 -14.49 6.51
C ASP A 44 -1.79 -13.00 6.18
N HIS A 45 -2.88 -12.31 6.54
CA HIS A 45 -3.01 -10.86 6.37
C HIS A 45 -1.93 -10.11 7.16
N ALA A 46 -1.70 -10.45 8.41
CA ALA A 46 -0.67 -9.81 9.23
C ALA A 46 0.74 -10.05 8.66
N THR A 47 1.00 -11.25 8.15
CA THR A 47 2.30 -11.59 7.52
C THR A 47 2.51 -10.79 6.23
N ALA A 48 1.51 -10.71 5.35
CA ALA A 48 1.55 -9.86 4.17
C ALA A 48 1.70 -8.38 4.53
N GLY A 49 0.96 -7.90 5.54
CA GLY A 49 1.06 -6.54 6.07
C GLY A 49 2.46 -6.19 6.60
N MET A 50 3.15 -7.12 7.25
CA MET A 50 4.54 -6.91 7.71
C MET A 50 5.51 -6.80 6.53
N ILE A 51 5.35 -7.61 5.48
CA ILE A 51 6.15 -7.48 4.25
C ILE A 51 5.90 -6.12 3.60
N VAL A 52 4.64 -5.72 3.46
CA VAL A 52 4.27 -4.41 2.91
C VAL A 52 4.83 -3.27 3.76
N THR A 53 4.83 -3.40 5.10
CA THR A 53 5.42 -2.41 6.02
C THR A 53 6.90 -2.19 5.72
N PHE A 54 7.67 -3.27 5.61
CA PHE A 54 9.09 -3.19 5.27
C PHE A 54 9.32 -2.51 3.91
N LEU A 55 8.57 -2.93 2.89
CA LEU A 55 8.67 -2.36 1.54
C LEU A 55 8.23 -0.88 1.53
N PHE A 56 7.23 -0.51 2.31
CA PHE A 56 6.74 0.86 2.44
C PHE A 56 7.79 1.78 3.05
N VAL A 57 8.42 1.37 4.15
CA VAL A 57 9.51 2.12 4.77
C VAL A 57 10.66 2.30 3.78
N LEU A 58 11.07 1.23 3.10
CA LEU A 58 12.12 1.28 2.08
C LEU A 58 11.73 2.22 0.93
N ARG A 59 10.47 2.19 0.48
CA ARG A 59 9.95 3.10 -0.55
C ARG A 59 10.02 4.56 -0.11
N ILE A 60 9.67 4.88 1.14
CA ILE A 60 9.78 6.24 1.69
C ILE A 60 11.24 6.70 1.69
N ILE A 61 12.16 5.86 2.19
CA ILE A 61 13.58 6.18 2.23
C ILE A 61 14.12 6.46 0.82
N LEU A 62 13.82 5.60 -0.14
CA LEU A 62 14.26 5.77 -1.52
C LEU A 62 13.63 7.01 -2.17
N ARG A 63 12.37 7.31 -1.86
CA ARG A 63 11.68 8.52 -2.33
C ARG A 63 12.34 9.79 -1.78
N TYR A 64 12.69 9.79 -0.51
CA TYR A 64 13.36 10.91 0.14
C TYR A 64 14.79 11.10 -0.40
N ARG A 65 15.54 10.01 -0.58
CA ARG A 65 16.94 10.04 -1.03
C ARG A 65 17.11 10.41 -2.50
N TYR A 66 16.26 9.87 -3.37
CA TYR A 66 16.43 9.93 -4.82
C TYR A 66 15.34 10.73 -5.53
N GLY A 67 14.32 11.15 -4.81
CA GLY A 67 13.22 11.95 -5.38
C GLY A 67 12.33 11.15 -6.34
N ALA A 68 11.70 11.87 -7.24
CA ALA A 68 10.89 11.35 -8.34
C ALA A 68 11.03 12.23 -9.58
N PRO A 69 10.75 11.68 -10.76
CA PRO A 69 10.65 12.45 -11.98
C PRO A 69 9.64 13.59 -11.85
N ASN A 70 9.94 14.71 -12.49
CA ASN A 70 8.98 15.80 -12.60
C ASN A 70 7.79 15.37 -13.45
N LEU A 71 6.61 15.83 -13.09
CA LEU A 71 5.43 15.67 -13.93
C LEU A 71 5.63 16.37 -15.28
N PRO A 72 4.98 15.89 -16.35
CA PRO A 72 5.07 16.51 -17.66
C PRO A 72 4.72 18.00 -17.61
N ARG A 73 5.52 18.86 -18.25
CA ARG A 73 5.27 20.32 -18.30
C ARG A 73 3.97 20.68 -19.03
N THR A 74 3.49 19.79 -19.86
CA THR A 74 2.21 19.92 -20.60
C THR A 74 0.99 19.58 -19.74
N MET A 75 1.21 19.03 -18.52
CA MET A 75 0.11 18.65 -17.63
C MET A 75 -0.55 19.92 -17.05
N PRO A 76 -1.88 20.05 -17.13
CA PRO A 76 -2.62 21.15 -16.52
C PRO A 76 -2.37 21.24 -15.00
N LEU A 77 -2.42 22.42 -14.43
CA LEU A 77 -2.15 22.64 -13.00
C LEU A 77 -3.07 21.81 -12.11
N TRP A 78 -4.36 21.73 -12.41
CA TRP A 78 -5.31 20.96 -11.63
C TRP A 78 -4.98 19.45 -11.59
N GLN A 79 -4.52 18.86 -12.71
CA GLN A 79 -4.05 17.47 -12.73
C GLN A 79 -2.78 17.29 -11.91
N THR A 80 -1.87 18.26 -11.96
CA THR A 80 -0.65 18.28 -11.14
C THR A 80 -0.98 18.27 -9.64
N TYR A 81 -1.97 19.07 -9.20
CA TYR A 81 -2.42 19.07 -7.82
C TYR A 81 -3.10 17.77 -7.42
N LEU A 82 -3.99 17.23 -8.26
CA LEU A 82 -4.64 15.94 -8.01
C LEU A 82 -3.64 14.79 -7.95
N ALA A 83 -2.63 14.78 -8.82
CA ALA A 83 -1.58 13.76 -8.77
C ALA A 83 -0.77 13.81 -7.46
N LYS A 84 -0.41 15.02 -7.00
CA LYS A 84 0.29 15.19 -5.72
C LYS A 84 -0.58 14.78 -4.53
N LEU A 85 -1.84 15.21 -4.51
CA LEU A 85 -2.81 14.88 -3.46
C LEU A 85 -3.09 13.38 -3.41
N GLY A 86 -3.27 12.75 -4.57
CA GLY A 86 -3.50 11.31 -4.68
C GLY A 86 -2.32 10.49 -4.12
N HIS A 87 -1.08 10.87 -4.50
CA HIS A 87 0.09 10.21 -3.94
C HIS A 87 0.24 10.45 -2.43
N PHE A 88 0.01 11.67 -1.95
CA PHE A 88 0.02 11.96 -0.52
C PHE A 88 -1.02 11.12 0.22
N GLY A 89 -2.25 11.06 -0.31
CA GLY A 89 -3.32 10.23 0.26
C GLY A 89 -2.96 8.75 0.33
N LEU A 90 -2.35 8.19 -0.74
CA LEU A 90 -1.88 6.81 -0.75
C LEU A 90 -0.82 6.55 0.33
N TYR A 91 0.17 7.45 0.49
CA TYR A 91 1.16 7.31 1.56
C TYR A 91 0.55 7.44 2.95
N PHE A 92 -0.35 8.41 3.13
CA PHE A 92 -1.04 8.63 4.41
C PHE A 92 -1.90 7.43 4.82
N LEU A 93 -2.76 6.96 3.91
CA LEU A 93 -3.64 5.81 4.18
C LEU A 93 -2.84 4.53 4.41
N MET A 94 -1.76 4.30 3.67
CA MET A 94 -0.87 3.17 3.90
C MET A 94 -0.24 3.23 5.30
N GLY A 95 0.26 4.39 5.73
CA GLY A 95 0.78 4.58 7.09
C GLY A 95 -0.30 4.35 8.15
N LEU A 96 -1.51 4.84 7.93
CA LEU A 96 -2.64 4.64 8.83
C LEU A 96 -3.03 3.16 8.94
N LEU A 97 -3.07 2.42 7.82
CA LEU A 97 -3.34 0.98 7.81
C LEU A 97 -2.29 0.19 8.60
N ILE A 98 -1.01 0.49 8.38
CA ILE A 98 0.09 -0.16 9.11
C ILE A 98 -0.04 0.08 10.62
N VAL A 99 -0.19 1.33 11.02
CA VAL A 99 -0.28 1.69 12.45
C VAL A 99 -1.53 1.09 13.08
N SER A 100 -2.70 1.23 12.46
CA SER A 100 -3.96 0.70 13.01
C SER A 100 -3.96 -0.82 13.05
N GLY A 101 -3.41 -1.52 12.03
CA GLY A 101 -3.34 -2.98 12.01
C GLY A 101 -2.46 -3.53 13.14
N ILE A 102 -1.25 -3.01 13.31
CA ILE A 102 -0.35 -3.40 14.40
C ILE A 102 -0.97 -3.06 15.76
N THR A 103 -1.58 -1.89 15.88
CA THR A 103 -2.22 -1.48 17.15
C THR A 103 -3.43 -2.37 17.49
N ALA A 104 -4.27 -2.72 16.52
CA ALA A 104 -5.39 -3.63 16.75
C ALA A 104 -4.93 -5.01 17.21
N ALA A 105 -3.86 -5.54 16.60
CA ALA A 105 -3.28 -6.82 17.00
C ALA A 105 -2.86 -6.85 18.48
N ASN A 106 -2.44 -5.72 19.05
CA ASN A 106 -2.06 -5.63 20.47
C ASN A 106 -3.25 -5.65 21.45
N PHE A 107 -4.49 -5.61 20.97
CA PHE A 107 -5.68 -5.63 21.84
C PHE A 107 -6.51 -6.92 21.68
N THR A 108 -5.92 -7.98 21.14
CA THR A 108 -6.55 -9.31 21.04
C THR A 108 -5.66 -10.39 21.66
N ASN A 109 -6.31 -11.37 22.31
CA ASN A 109 -5.65 -12.58 22.82
C ASN A 109 -5.46 -13.65 21.74
N ASP A 110 -6.11 -13.52 20.58
CA ASP A 110 -5.91 -14.45 19.47
C ASP A 110 -4.46 -14.39 18.99
N PRO A 111 -3.72 -15.50 18.98
CA PRO A 111 -2.31 -15.48 18.60
C PRO A 111 -2.16 -15.11 17.12
N ILE A 112 -1.43 -14.03 16.86
CA ILE A 112 -1.10 -13.55 15.51
C ILE A 112 0.40 -13.70 15.31
N VAL A 113 0.83 -14.91 14.98
CA VAL A 113 2.26 -15.23 14.84
C VAL A 113 2.70 -15.06 13.39
N VAL A 114 3.36 -13.96 13.08
CA VAL A 114 3.87 -13.66 11.74
C VAL A 114 5.21 -14.37 11.50
N PHE A 115 5.38 -14.92 10.31
CA PHE A 115 6.55 -15.73 9.90
C PHE A 115 6.84 -16.93 10.81
N GLY A 116 5.89 -17.35 11.67
CA GLY A 116 6.13 -18.37 12.68
C GLY A 116 7.12 -17.96 13.79
N LEU A 117 7.49 -16.68 13.90
CA LEU A 117 8.56 -16.16 14.77
C LEU A 117 8.11 -15.07 15.74
N PHE A 118 7.25 -14.17 15.30
CA PHE A 118 6.88 -12.97 16.05
C PHE A 118 5.39 -12.95 16.33
N ASN A 119 5.00 -12.99 17.60
CA ASN A 119 3.61 -12.78 17.99
C ASN A 119 3.32 -11.28 18.09
N LEU A 120 2.34 -10.80 17.32
CA LEU A 120 1.89 -9.40 17.34
C LEU A 120 0.78 -9.17 18.36
N SER A 121 0.09 -10.23 18.81
CA SER A 121 -0.93 -10.10 19.86
C SER A 121 -0.28 -9.95 21.23
N SER A 122 -1.01 -9.35 22.17
CA SER A 122 -0.58 -9.23 23.56
C SER A 122 -1.56 -9.96 24.48
N GLU A 123 -1.19 -10.10 25.77
CA GLU A 123 -2.08 -10.66 26.80
C GLU A 123 -3.19 -9.68 27.21
N VAL A 124 -3.17 -8.46 26.68
CA VAL A 124 -4.17 -7.42 26.97
C VAL A 124 -5.38 -7.63 26.10
N ASP A 125 -6.40 -8.29 26.65
CA ASP A 125 -7.70 -8.41 25.99
C ASP A 125 -8.55 -7.16 26.28
N ASN A 126 -8.68 -6.29 25.29
CA ASN A 126 -9.54 -5.11 25.36
C ASN A 126 -10.39 -5.02 24.11
N LEU A 127 -11.54 -5.67 24.15
CA LEU A 127 -12.48 -5.73 23.03
C LEU A 127 -12.91 -4.34 22.55
N TYR A 128 -13.11 -3.38 23.45
CA TYR A 128 -13.52 -2.02 23.07
C TYR A 128 -12.41 -1.34 22.23
N MET A 129 -11.16 -1.40 22.67
CA MET A 129 -10.05 -0.81 21.94
C MET A 129 -9.79 -1.55 20.63
N PHE A 130 -9.90 -2.89 20.64
CA PHE A 130 -9.80 -3.69 19.43
C PHE A 130 -10.81 -3.26 18.37
N GLU A 131 -12.10 -3.18 18.72
CA GLU A 131 -13.17 -2.80 17.78
C GLU A 131 -13.03 -1.34 17.30
N LEU A 132 -12.64 -0.42 18.18
CA LEU A 132 -12.38 0.97 17.81
C LEU A 132 -11.28 1.08 16.76
N ILE A 133 -10.14 0.46 17.02
CA ILE A 133 -8.98 0.53 16.11
C ILE A 133 -9.25 -0.26 14.83
N ARG A 134 -9.93 -1.40 14.90
CA ARG A 134 -10.40 -2.17 13.75
C ARG A 134 -11.32 -1.32 12.86
N GLY A 135 -12.24 -0.56 13.45
CA GLY A 135 -13.10 0.34 12.70
C GLY A 135 -12.32 1.41 11.92
N ILE A 136 -11.27 1.97 12.52
CA ILE A 136 -10.36 2.91 11.83
C ILE A 136 -9.64 2.22 10.68
N HIS A 137 -9.15 1.00 10.89
CA HIS A 137 -8.46 0.19 9.88
C HIS A 137 -9.40 -0.13 8.70
N GLU A 138 -10.62 -0.53 8.97
CA GLU A 138 -11.64 -0.83 7.96
C GLU A 138 -12.03 0.41 7.15
N PHE A 139 -12.22 1.56 7.80
CA PHE A 139 -12.44 2.82 7.12
C PHE A 139 -11.26 3.17 6.19
N ALA A 140 -10.02 3.05 6.69
CA ALA A 140 -8.82 3.31 5.90
C ALA A 140 -8.69 2.32 4.73
N THR A 141 -9.10 1.05 4.91
CA THR A 141 -9.14 0.02 3.85
C THR A 141 -10.09 0.41 2.73
N ASN A 142 -11.32 0.85 3.05
CA ASN A 142 -12.26 1.31 2.04
C ASN A 142 -11.76 2.55 1.30
N ALA A 143 -11.16 3.49 2.04
CA ALA A 143 -10.60 4.71 1.47
C ALA A 143 -9.42 4.42 0.54
N ILE A 144 -8.51 3.50 0.91
CA ILE A 144 -7.36 3.16 0.07
C ILE A 144 -7.77 2.37 -1.18
N ILE A 145 -8.77 1.50 -1.09
CA ILE A 145 -9.35 0.80 -2.26
C ILE A 145 -9.87 1.82 -3.29
N ALA A 146 -10.66 2.80 -2.83
CA ALA A 146 -11.16 3.85 -3.71
C ALA A 146 -10.01 4.65 -4.34
N LEU A 147 -9.00 5.02 -3.56
CA LEU A 147 -7.88 5.81 -4.03
C LEU A 147 -6.94 5.02 -4.96
N ILE A 148 -6.72 3.72 -4.73
CA ILE A 148 -5.98 2.83 -5.64
C ILE A 148 -6.75 2.70 -6.97
N THR A 149 -8.06 2.54 -6.93
CA THR A 149 -8.89 2.49 -8.14
C THR A 149 -8.74 3.76 -8.97
N ILE A 150 -8.85 4.94 -8.34
CA ILE A 150 -8.63 6.23 -9.01
C ILE A 150 -7.20 6.32 -9.56
N HIS A 151 -6.20 5.89 -8.81
CA HIS A 151 -4.79 5.89 -9.22
C HIS A 151 -4.56 5.01 -10.47
N ILE A 152 -5.15 3.82 -10.51
CA ILE A 152 -5.07 2.91 -11.67
C ILE A 152 -5.78 3.52 -12.88
N LEU A 153 -6.99 4.06 -12.71
CA LEU A 153 -7.73 4.72 -13.78
C LEU A 153 -6.99 5.93 -14.34
N ALA A 154 -6.38 6.75 -13.46
CA ALA A 154 -5.53 7.86 -13.89
C ALA A 154 -4.31 7.38 -14.67
N ALA A 155 -3.65 6.29 -14.24
CA ALA A 155 -2.53 5.71 -14.95
C ALA A 155 -2.91 5.20 -16.35
N ILE A 156 -4.08 4.54 -16.47
CA ILE A 156 -4.65 4.09 -17.74
C ILE A 156 -4.97 5.29 -18.65
N TYR A 157 -5.61 6.33 -18.10
CA TYR A 157 -5.93 7.56 -18.83
C TYR A 157 -4.67 8.22 -19.39
N HIS A 158 -3.62 8.39 -18.57
CA HIS A 158 -2.35 8.96 -19.02
C HIS A 158 -1.65 8.09 -20.06
N HIS A 159 -1.74 6.75 -19.91
CA HIS A 159 -1.08 5.83 -20.84
C HIS A 159 -1.73 5.79 -22.22
N PHE A 160 -3.07 5.66 -22.28
CA PHE A 160 -3.80 5.40 -23.54
C PHE A 160 -4.38 6.66 -24.19
N ILE A 161 -4.81 7.64 -23.38
CA ILE A 161 -5.51 8.85 -23.88
C ILE A 161 -4.53 10.01 -24.00
N VAL A 162 -3.87 10.41 -22.91
CA VAL A 162 -2.91 11.52 -22.93
C VAL A 162 -1.60 11.12 -23.61
N LYS A 163 -1.21 9.85 -23.47
CA LYS A 163 0.00 9.25 -24.07
C LYS A 163 1.30 9.91 -23.63
N ASP A 164 1.30 10.47 -22.41
CA ASP A 164 2.48 11.08 -21.80
C ASP A 164 3.42 10.03 -21.15
N ASP A 165 4.49 10.50 -20.51
CA ASP A 165 5.48 9.62 -19.89
C ASP A 165 5.19 9.27 -18.43
N THR A 166 4.06 9.73 -17.86
CA THR A 166 3.71 9.54 -16.44
C THR A 166 3.73 8.05 -16.06
N THR A 167 2.95 7.24 -16.78
CA THR A 167 2.89 5.79 -16.56
C THR A 167 4.10 5.07 -17.12
N LYS A 168 4.62 5.50 -18.26
CA LYS A 168 5.80 4.89 -18.91
C LYS A 168 7.02 4.90 -18.01
N ASN A 169 7.19 5.95 -17.18
CA ASN A 169 8.29 6.06 -16.22
C ASN A 169 8.27 4.96 -15.15
N MET A 170 7.10 4.36 -14.85
CA MET A 170 6.98 3.22 -13.93
C MET A 170 7.05 1.86 -14.63
N LEU A 171 6.70 1.78 -15.93
CA LEU A 171 6.69 0.52 -16.69
C LEU A 171 8.05 0.18 -17.29
N LYS A 172 8.83 1.18 -17.71
CA LYS A 172 10.13 0.95 -18.36
C LYS A 172 11.21 0.62 -17.33
N PHE A 173 11.52 -0.64 -17.12
CA PHE A 173 12.62 -1.10 -16.26
C PHE A 173 14.00 -0.93 -16.91
N TRP A 174 14.06 -0.81 -18.22
CA TRP A 174 15.28 -0.71 -19.01
C TRP A 174 15.37 0.65 -19.70
N THR A 175 15.96 1.64 -19.05
CA THR A 175 16.40 2.85 -19.74
C THR A 175 17.77 2.55 -20.39
N ARG A 176 17.84 2.60 -21.72
CA ARG A 176 19.13 2.76 -22.38
C ARG A 176 19.72 4.08 -21.89
N LYS A 177 20.82 4.02 -21.09
CA LYS A 177 21.67 5.19 -20.91
C LYS A 177 22.12 5.60 -22.32
N SER A 178 21.65 6.75 -22.81
CA SER A 178 22.36 7.40 -23.90
C SER A 178 23.70 7.81 -23.31
N VAL A 179 24.74 7.08 -23.64
CA VAL A 179 26.13 7.52 -23.48
C VAL A 179 26.26 8.73 -24.39
N ARG A 180 26.37 9.92 -23.84
CA ARG A 180 26.97 11.10 -24.45
C ARG A 180 28.13 11.53 -23.56
#